data_1677a9c0496c91906c671efbb0412b07
#
_entry.id   1677a9c0496c91906c671efbb0412b07
#
_cell.length_a   1.000
_cell.length_b   1.000
_cell.length_c   1.000
_cell.angle_alpha   90.00
_cell.angle_beta   90.00
_cell.angle_gamma   90.00
#
_symmetry.space_group_name_H-M   'P 1'
#
loop_
_entity.id
_entity.type
_entity.pdbx_description
1 polymer ?
#
loop_
_entity_poly.entity_id
_entity_poly.type
_entity_poly.pdbx_seq_one_letter_code
_entity_poly.pdbx_strand_id
1 'polypeptide(L)'
;MELSTFVEGVPESMRGRVALLDGMLHMSAELKGNLEMVSFVGNMRRRGIVTYEFHPPQEFDGKYANLASRTGQGDNEVQQFAIDLLMKAYLSGATDIHIIDFGPYTMIRFRILGMLTDYTQLDGDFGRLVISCLYGYFSLSADTCFSPSERQDGRIAKRDYLPPQVHSVRVHSEPVECTLAQDGVGTSMSLRLLYDSTSATGTLTERMTRLGFTAEQCNTAQYLTRRTGLTIISGPTGHGKSTLLKHVMEAQVERNPEKAYFSIEDPPEYPLKGVRQVLISSNDKVRRADAYRDAIAGAMRSDPDVLMIGEIRYTEAAIAAIDAALTGHAVWATIHANNAFGIIARMVSTLATHFRNPLEQLCDHNVLAGLEYQRLIPVLCPTCKVRLLDLKPEERSNYVPEDVQDRLSRVLDDREGVYVRGNGCDECSKRGLVGQTVAAEIIATDQEMLGYLREGNIPRAHEYWVKEKGGESYVQHAVNLIKAGLVDPYIAEERLGVPLNFTQVFMQGGRS
;
A
#
# COMPACT_ATOMS: atom_id res chain seq x y z
N MET A 1 23.85 18.48 -32.23
CA MET A 1 23.24 17.30 -31.63
C MET A 1 24.35 16.63 -30.82
N GLU A 2 24.57 17.06 -29.58
CA GLU A 2 25.52 16.38 -28.70
C GLU A 2 24.85 15.09 -28.24
N LEU A 3 25.29 13.98 -28.84
CA LEU A 3 24.91 12.65 -28.40
C LEU A 3 25.40 12.47 -26.96
N SER A 4 24.51 12.05 -26.07
CA SER A 4 24.76 11.76 -24.65
C SER A 4 26.09 10.97 -24.53
N THR A 5 27.05 11.51 -23.81
CA THR A 5 28.35 10.88 -23.52
C THR A 5 28.26 10.00 -22.26
N PHE A 6 27.08 9.83 -21.70
CA PHE A 6 26.86 9.12 -20.44
C PHE A 6 26.59 7.61 -20.68
N VAL A 7 27.29 6.75 -19.94
CA VAL A 7 27.10 5.28 -19.97
C VAL A 7 26.49 4.80 -18.66
N GLU A 8 25.22 4.41 -18.71
CA GLU A 8 24.52 3.86 -17.56
C GLU A 8 24.90 2.40 -17.26
N GLY A 9 24.91 2.03 -15.96
CA GLY A 9 25.05 0.66 -15.51
C GLY A 9 26.45 0.07 -15.70
N VAL A 10 27.48 0.92 -15.69
CA VAL A 10 28.86 0.44 -15.72
C VAL A 10 29.20 -0.29 -14.41
N PRO A 11 29.55 -1.59 -14.45
CA PRO A 11 29.96 -2.36 -13.28
C PRO A 11 31.12 -1.67 -12.53
N GLU A 12 31.17 -1.84 -11.23
CA GLU A 12 32.19 -1.19 -10.37
C GLU A 12 33.62 -1.53 -10.81
N SER A 13 33.83 -2.77 -11.23
CA SER A 13 35.12 -3.24 -11.77
C SER A 13 35.54 -2.57 -13.10
N MET A 14 34.60 -1.90 -13.78
CA MET A 14 34.81 -1.27 -15.09
C MET A 14 34.76 0.26 -15.01
N ARG A 15 34.45 0.86 -13.87
CA ARG A 15 34.37 2.31 -13.70
C ARG A 15 35.68 2.98 -14.02
N GLY A 16 35.59 4.16 -14.63
CA GLY A 16 36.78 4.91 -15.11
C GLY A 16 37.47 4.29 -16.32
N ARG A 17 36.98 3.17 -16.87
CA ARG A 17 37.61 2.42 -17.98
C ARG A 17 36.69 2.22 -19.18
N VAL A 18 35.51 2.83 -19.15
CA VAL A 18 34.50 2.80 -20.22
C VAL A 18 34.02 4.22 -20.46
N ALA A 19 33.93 4.63 -21.73
CA ALA A 19 33.37 5.89 -22.17
C ALA A 19 32.46 5.67 -23.38
N LEU A 20 31.42 6.50 -23.54
CA LEU A 20 30.56 6.51 -24.70
C LEU A 20 30.83 7.80 -25.48
N LEU A 21 31.17 7.66 -26.77
CA LEU A 21 31.37 8.78 -27.68
C LEU A 21 30.80 8.41 -29.05
N ASP A 22 30.01 9.28 -29.65
CA ASP A 22 29.41 9.11 -30.97
C ASP A 22 28.67 7.77 -31.18
N GLY A 23 27.98 7.28 -30.11
CA GLY A 23 27.24 6.02 -30.14
C GLY A 23 28.10 4.75 -30.10
N MET A 24 29.41 4.89 -29.83
CA MET A 24 30.35 3.79 -29.69
C MET A 24 30.92 3.73 -28.28
N LEU A 25 31.07 2.51 -27.75
CA LEU A 25 31.73 2.29 -26.45
C LEU A 25 33.25 2.21 -26.66
N HIS A 26 33.99 3.11 -26.04
CA HIS A 26 35.44 3.07 -25.92
C HIS A 26 35.82 2.47 -24.56
N MET A 27 36.63 1.43 -24.58
CA MET A 27 37.00 0.69 -23.36
C MET A 27 38.50 0.53 -23.21
N SER A 28 39.01 0.57 -21.99
CA SER A 28 40.41 0.23 -21.73
C SER A 28 40.67 -1.25 -22.03
N ALA A 29 41.78 -1.55 -22.67
CA ALA A 29 42.20 -2.91 -23.00
C ALA A 29 42.40 -3.80 -21.74
N GLU A 30 42.52 -3.22 -20.56
CA GLU A 30 42.55 -3.95 -19.28
C GLU A 30 41.26 -4.71 -19.00
N LEU A 31 40.16 -4.30 -19.61
CA LEU A 31 38.85 -4.97 -19.46
C LEU A 31 38.73 -6.24 -20.32
N LYS A 32 39.69 -6.53 -21.19
CA LYS A 32 39.70 -7.76 -21.99
C LYS A 32 39.78 -8.96 -21.06
N GLY A 33 38.75 -9.82 -21.12
CA GLY A 33 38.65 -11.01 -20.27
C GLY A 33 37.89 -10.79 -18.95
N ASN A 34 37.40 -9.60 -18.67
CA ASN A 34 36.51 -9.37 -17.56
C ASN A 34 35.12 -9.98 -17.85
N LEU A 35 34.62 -10.87 -16.97
CA LEU A 35 33.34 -11.55 -17.15
C LEU A 35 32.14 -10.59 -17.13
N GLU A 36 32.20 -9.55 -16.32
CA GLU A 36 31.16 -8.52 -16.24
C GLU A 36 31.07 -7.69 -17.53
N MET A 37 32.18 -7.52 -18.24
CA MET A 37 32.22 -6.83 -19.54
C MET A 37 31.31 -7.49 -20.58
N VAL A 38 31.25 -8.81 -20.63
CA VAL A 38 30.40 -9.54 -21.60
C VAL A 38 28.92 -9.24 -21.37
N SER A 39 28.51 -9.28 -20.09
CA SER A 39 27.14 -8.92 -19.69
C SER A 39 26.83 -7.45 -19.95
N PHE A 40 27.77 -6.55 -19.64
CA PHE A 40 27.65 -5.12 -19.86
C PHE A 40 27.51 -4.78 -21.35
N VAL A 41 28.38 -5.29 -22.22
CA VAL A 41 28.29 -5.09 -23.66
C VAL A 41 27.01 -5.70 -24.25
N GLY A 42 26.56 -6.85 -23.72
CA GLY A 42 25.28 -7.45 -24.08
C GLY A 42 24.09 -6.53 -23.74
N ASN A 43 24.15 -5.84 -22.62
CA ASN A 43 23.14 -4.85 -22.21
C ASN A 43 23.17 -3.61 -23.11
N MET A 44 24.36 -3.11 -23.41
CA MET A 44 24.52 -1.94 -24.32
C MET A 44 24.01 -2.22 -25.72
N ARG A 45 24.22 -3.41 -26.26
CA ARG A 45 23.66 -3.85 -27.55
C ARG A 45 22.13 -3.84 -27.55
N ARG A 46 21.48 -4.24 -26.47
CA ARG A 46 20.02 -4.17 -26.31
C ARG A 46 19.51 -2.72 -26.29
N ARG A 47 20.36 -1.78 -25.88
CA ARG A 47 20.08 -0.33 -25.89
C ARG A 47 20.44 0.34 -27.22
N GLY A 48 20.76 -0.41 -28.25
CA GLY A 48 21.10 0.13 -29.60
C GLY A 48 22.57 0.53 -29.79
N ILE A 49 23.42 0.38 -28.77
CA ILE A 49 24.86 0.63 -28.86
C ILE A 49 25.54 -0.66 -29.30
N VAL A 50 25.75 -0.81 -30.61
CA VAL A 50 26.18 -2.07 -31.24
C VAL A 50 27.69 -2.21 -31.31
N THR A 51 28.42 -1.09 -31.33
CA THR A 51 29.85 -1.02 -31.60
C THR A 51 30.64 -0.68 -30.35
N TYR A 52 31.79 -1.34 -30.20
CA TYR A 52 32.75 -1.03 -29.13
C TYR A 52 34.17 -1.25 -29.59
N GLU A 53 35.12 -0.49 -29.03
CA GLU A 53 36.53 -0.52 -29.34
C GLU A 53 37.38 -0.54 -28.07
N PHE A 54 38.49 -1.31 -28.11
CA PHE A 54 39.46 -1.33 -27.00
C PHE A 54 40.69 -0.50 -27.31
N HIS A 55 41.08 0.37 -26.40
CA HIS A 55 42.27 1.22 -26.48
C HIS A 55 43.31 0.77 -25.44
N PRO A 56 44.62 0.89 -25.75
CA PRO A 56 45.66 0.75 -24.76
C PRO A 56 45.40 1.70 -23.59
N PRO A 57 45.70 1.29 -22.31
CA PRO A 57 45.39 2.12 -21.13
C PRO A 57 45.87 3.57 -21.23
N GLN A 58 47.11 3.79 -21.68
CA GLN A 58 47.67 5.15 -21.84
C GLN A 58 46.92 5.98 -22.90
N GLU A 59 46.44 5.35 -23.96
CA GLU A 59 45.66 6.03 -24.99
C GLU A 59 44.23 6.30 -24.50
N PHE A 60 43.64 5.35 -23.79
CA PHE A 60 42.34 5.52 -23.17
C PHE A 60 42.36 6.68 -22.18
N ASP A 61 43.33 6.70 -21.28
CA ASP A 61 43.46 7.74 -20.27
C ASP A 61 43.70 9.12 -20.89
N GLY A 62 44.48 9.19 -21.95
CA GLY A 62 44.74 10.47 -22.65
C GLY A 62 43.54 11.04 -23.39
N LYS A 63 42.68 10.17 -23.97
CA LYS A 63 41.56 10.62 -24.82
C LYS A 63 40.20 10.58 -24.12
N TYR A 64 39.98 9.60 -23.26
CA TYR A 64 38.66 9.26 -22.74
C TYR A 64 38.52 9.36 -21.23
N ALA A 65 39.62 9.58 -20.45
CA ALA A 65 39.57 9.64 -18.99
C ALA A 65 38.60 10.71 -18.47
N ASN A 66 38.54 11.87 -19.11
CA ASN A 66 37.59 12.93 -18.73
C ASN A 66 36.13 12.55 -19.01
N LEU A 67 35.85 11.70 -19.98
CA LEU A 67 34.52 11.18 -20.30
C LEU A 67 34.20 10.00 -19.35
N ALA A 68 35.18 9.16 -19.08
CA ALA A 68 35.07 8.05 -18.13
C ALA A 68 34.94 8.51 -16.68
N SER A 69 35.60 9.62 -16.27
CA SER A 69 35.47 10.22 -14.95
C SER A 69 34.13 10.91 -14.72
N ARG A 70 33.49 11.41 -15.77
CA ARG A 70 32.10 11.92 -15.69
C ARG A 70 31.09 10.81 -15.39
N THR A 71 31.32 9.57 -15.84
CA THR A 71 30.47 8.41 -15.52
C THR A 71 30.47 8.03 -14.04
N GLY A 72 31.53 8.29 -13.30
CA GLY A 72 31.64 7.96 -11.85
C GLY A 72 31.10 9.05 -10.91
N GLN A 73 31.22 10.33 -11.29
CA GLN A 73 30.72 11.43 -10.43
C GLN A 73 29.22 11.64 -10.58
N GLY A 74 28.67 11.52 -11.79
CA GLY A 74 27.24 11.64 -12.01
C GLY A 74 26.44 10.49 -11.35
N ASP A 75 26.97 9.25 -11.39
CA ASP A 75 26.32 8.10 -10.73
C ASP A 75 26.25 8.29 -9.21
N ASN A 76 27.28 8.82 -8.57
CA ASN A 76 27.27 9.11 -7.14
C ASN A 76 26.26 10.21 -6.78
N GLU A 77 26.12 11.25 -7.58
CA GLU A 77 25.17 12.35 -7.34
C GLU A 77 23.73 11.86 -7.47
N VAL A 78 23.42 11.10 -8.53
CA VAL A 78 22.09 10.50 -8.75
C VAL A 78 21.73 9.50 -7.65
N GLN A 79 22.67 8.63 -7.26
CA GLN A 79 22.48 7.67 -6.16
C GLN A 79 22.26 8.38 -4.83
N GLN A 80 23.05 9.38 -4.52
CA GLN A 80 22.92 10.16 -3.29
C GLN A 80 21.56 10.87 -3.27
N PHE A 81 21.17 11.50 -4.38
CA PHE A 81 19.84 12.12 -4.50
C PHE A 81 18.72 11.12 -4.28
N ALA A 82 18.82 9.91 -4.85
CA ALA A 82 17.81 8.86 -4.68
C ALA A 82 17.70 8.38 -3.23
N ILE A 83 18.83 8.22 -2.52
CA ILE A 83 18.87 7.90 -1.09
C ILE A 83 18.25 9.04 -0.28
N ASP A 84 18.64 10.29 -0.55
CA ASP A 84 18.13 11.46 0.14
C ASP A 84 16.64 11.66 -0.08
N LEU A 85 16.14 11.33 -1.30
CA LEU A 85 14.72 11.34 -1.62
C LEU A 85 13.93 10.35 -0.76
N LEU A 86 14.41 9.10 -0.63
CA LEU A 86 13.79 8.10 0.24
C LEU A 86 13.81 8.52 1.71
N MET A 87 14.96 9.08 2.17
CA MET A 87 15.09 9.60 3.53
C MET A 87 14.14 10.78 3.78
N LYS A 88 14.03 11.70 2.83
CA LYS A 88 13.15 12.88 2.95
C LYS A 88 11.68 12.48 2.97
N ALA A 89 11.28 11.52 2.12
CA ALA A 89 9.93 10.95 2.13
C ALA A 89 9.62 10.29 3.49
N TYR A 90 10.55 9.49 4.02
CA TYR A 90 10.44 8.89 5.36
C TYR A 90 10.27 9.94 6.45
N LEU A 91 11.14 10.95 6.52
CA LEU A 91 11.08 12.03 7.52
C LEU A 91 9.80 12.87 7.40
N SER A 92 9.20 12.94 6.21
CA SER A 92 7.92 13.62 5.97
C SER A 92 6.70 12.76 6.32
N GLY A 93 6.89 11.48 6.66
CA GLY A 93 5.82 10.51 6.89
C GLY A 93 5.06 10.12 5.61
N ALA A 94 5.74 10.15 4.46
CA ALA A 94 5.12 9.79 3.19
C ALA A 94 4.90 8.27 3.10
N THR A 95 3.75 7.85 2.62
CA THR A 95 3.46 6.44 2.31
C THR A 95 3.91 6.06 0.90
N ASP A 96 3.81 7.01 -0.04
CA ASP A 96 4.19 6.80 -1.44
C ASP A 96 4.93 8.02 -1.99
N ILE A 97 5.85 7.77 -2.92
CA ILE A 97 6.51 8.79 -3.75
C ILE A 97 6.02 8.58 -5.17
N HIS A 98 5.54 9.62 -5.81
CA HIS A 98 5.18 9.63 -7.23
C HIS A 98 6.20 10.47 -7.99
N ILE A 99 6.82 9.88 -9.01
CA ILE A 99 7.79 10.52 -9.88
C ILE A 99 7.21 10.45 -11.29
N ILE A 100 7.02 11.59 -11.94
CA ILE A 100 6.42 11.66 -13.27
C ILE A 100 7.35 12.48 -14.17
N ASP A 101 7.87 11.83 -15.19
CA ASP A 101 8.66 12.47 -16.25
C ASP A 101 7.72 13.06 -17.31
N PHE A 102 7.77 14.38 -17.47
CA PHE A 102 7.05 15.15 -18.48
C PHE A 102 7.92 15.55 -19.67
N GLY A 103 9.08 14.94 -19.83
CA GLY A 103 10.06 15.25 -20.88
C GLY A 103 11.01 16.39 -20.47
N PRO A 104 10.63 17.68 -20.56
CA PRO A 104 11.47 18.80 -20.14
C PRO A 104 11.76 18.86 -18.65
N TYR A 105 10.88 18.29 -17.81
CA TYR A 105 11.01 18.27 -16.37
C TYR A 105 10.40 17.00 -15.77
N THR A 106 10.84 16.65 -14.58
CA THR A 106 10.31 15.54 -13.78
C THR A 106 9.73 16.08 -12.47
N MET A 107 8.46 15.78 -12.19
CA MET A 107 7.77 16.17 -10.97
C MET A 107 7.85 15.05 -9.94
N ILE A 108 8.22 15.40 -8.70
CA ILE A 108 8.20 14.49 -7.56
C ILE A 108 7.16 14.94 -6.55
N ARG A 109 6.28 14.01 -6.16
CA ARG A 109 5.19 14.26 -5.22
C ARG A 109 5.20 13.20 -4.11
N PHE A 110 4.87 13.61 -2.89
CA PHE A 110 4.73 12.72 -1.75
C PHE A 110 3.26 12.53 -1.38
N ARG A 111 2.86 11.30 -1.08
CA ARG A 111 1.58 11.02 -0.45
C ARG A 111 1.76 11.01 1.06
N ILE A 112 1.24 12.02 1.73
CA ILE A 112 1.32 12.19 3.18
C ILE A 112 -0.09 12.24 3.76
N LEU A 113 -0.39 11.40 4.74
CA LEU A 113 -1.74 11.28 5.33
C LEU A 113 -2.84 11.06 4.28
N GLY A 114 -2.49 10.33 3.21
CA GLY A 114 -3.37 10.04 2.08
C GLY A 114 -3.53 11.18 1.06
N MET A 115 -2.94 12.36 1.29
CA MET A 115 -2.96 13.51 0.38
C MET A 115 -1.68 13.56 -0.45
N LEU A 116 -1.82 13.86 -1.74
CA LEU A 116 -0.68 14.02 -2.65
C LEU A 116 -0.22 15.48 -2.62
N THR A 117 1.06 15.69 -2.29
CA THR A 117 1.67 17.01 -2.13
C THR A 117 2.89 17.13 -3.03
N ASP A 118 3.06 18.23 -3.70
CA ASP A 118 4.25 18.49 -4.50
C ASP A 118 5.48 18.61 -3.59
N TYR A 119 6.56 17.91 -3.95
CA TYR A 119 7.81 17.96 -3.21
C TYR A 119 8.86 18.80 -3.95
N THR A 120 9.17 18.43 -5.18
CA THR A 120 10.16 19.15 -6.00
C THR A 120 9.98 18.85 -7.50
N GLN A 121 10.53 19.73 -8.31
CA GLN A 121 10.64 19.56 -9.75
C GLN A 121 12.13 19.49 -10.11
N LEU A 122 12.48 18.52 -10.95
CA LEU A 122 13.82 18.30 -11.47
C LEU A 122 13.89 18.65 -12.96
N ASP A 123 15.08 18.88 -13.45
CA ASP A 123 15.36 18.82 -14.89
C ASP A 123 14.99 17.43 -15.44
N GLY A 124 14.47 17.35 -16.67
CA GLY A 124 13.98 16.10 -17.23
C GLY A 124 15.06 15.04 -17.38
N ASP A 125 16.28 15.42 -17.82
CA ASP A 125 17.39 14.47 -17.97
C ASP A 125 17.83 13.91 -16.62
N PHE A 126 17.98 14.77 -15.62
CA PHE A 126 18.33 14.34 -14.27
C PHE A 126 17.23 13.49 -13.65
N GLY A 127 15.94 13.83 -13.86
CA GLY A 127 14.81 13.05 -13.40
C GLY A 127 14.77 11.64 -13.98
N ARG A 128 15.06 11.49 -15.27
CA ARG A 128 15.17 10.16 -15.95
C ARG A 128 16.31 9.32 -15.38
N LEU A 129 17.44 9.94 -15.03
CA LEU A 129 18.54 9.24 -14.37
C LEU A 129 18.14 8.76 -12.97
N VAL A 130 17.39 9.56 -12.19
CA VAL A 130 16.87 9.18 -10.88
C VAL A 130 15.91 7.98 -11.01
N ILE A 131 14.98 8.00 -11.99
CA ILE A 131 14.07 6.89 -12.26
C ILE A 131 14.85 5.61 -12.61
N SER A 132 15.80 5.70 -13.53
CA SER A 132 16.66 4.57 -13.91
C SER A 132 17.47 4.03 -12.72
N CYS A 133 17.98 4.90 -11.87
CA CYS A 133 18.74 4.53 -10.69
C CYS A 133 17.88 3.78 -9.66
N LEU A 134 16.69 4.29 -9.36
CA LEU A 134 15.76 3.69 -8.40
C LEU A 134 15.32 2.29 -8.85
N TYR A 135 15.08 2.09 -10.13
CA TYR A 135 14.69 0.78 -10.65
C TYR A 135 15.89 -0.13 -10.89
N GLY A 136 16.83 0.29 -11.72
CA GLY A 136 17.89 -0.58 -12.23
C GLY A 136 19.01 -0.85 -11.24
N TYR A 137 19.31 0.12 -10.35
CA TYR A 137 20.44 0.02 -9.43
C TYR A 137 20.03 -0.37 -8.02
N PHE A 138 18.89 0.15 -7.53
CA PHE A 138 18.45 -0.11 -6.15
C PHE A 138 17.53 -1.32 -6.03
N SER A 139 16.80 -1.68 -7.08
CA SER A 139 15.86 -2.79 -7.04
C SER A 139 16.56 -4.15 -7.15
N LEU A 140 16.27 -5.05 -6.22
CA LEU A 140 16.80 -6.43 -6.20
C LEU A 140 15.99 -7.40 -7.07
N SER A 141 14.73 -7.08 -7.40
CA SER A 141 13.80 -7.96 -8.11
C SER A 141 13.55 -7.55 -9.56
N ALA A 142 14.41 -6.68 -10.10
CA ALA A 142 14.33 -6.30 -11.50
C ALA A 142 14.84 -7.44 -12.38
N ASP A 143 13.92 -8.11 -13.06
CA ASP A 143 14.28 -9.20 -14.01
C ASP A 143 15.07 -8.68 -15.21
N THR A 144 14.97 -7.38 -15.49
CA THR A 144 15.58 -6.71 -16.65
C THR A 144 16.07 -5.31 -16.29
N CYS A 145 16.88 -4.72 -17.15
CA CYS A 145 17.21 -3.30 -17.08
C CYS A 145 15.94 -2.44 -17.15
N PHE A 146 15.98 -1.25 -16.58
CA PHE A 146 14.89 -0.30 -16.69
C PHE A 146 14.57 -0.01 -18.18
N SER A 147 13.28 -0.07 -18.51
CA SER A 147 12.74 0.27 -19.83
C SER A 147 11.61 1.30 -19.67
N PRO A 148 11.75 2.53 -20.19
CA PRO A 148 10.70 3.54 -20.09
C PRO A 148 9.44 3.19 -20.88
N SER A 149 9.52 2.23 -21.81
CA SER A 149 8.40 1.80 -22.67
C SER A 149 7.62 0.60 -22.13
N GLU A 150 8.04 0.02 -20.99
CA GLU A 150 7.44 -1.18 -20.42
C GLU A 150 6.91 -0.94 -19.00
N ARG A 151 5.87 -1.70 -18.63
CA ARG A 151 5.44 -1.77 -17.22
C ARG A 151 6.35 -2.69 -16.47
N GLN A 152 6.94 -2.19 -15.39
CA GLN A 152 7.91 -2.93 -14.61
C GLN A 152 7.63 -2.80 -13.12
N ASP A 153 7.76 -3.91 -12.41
CA ASP A 153 7.66 -3.98 -10.95
C ASP A 153 9.01 -4.34 -10.34
N GLY A 154 9.32 -3.72 -9.21
CA GLY A 154 10.56 -3.96 -8.50
C GLY A 154 10.43 -3.80 -6.99
N ARG A 155 11.48 -4.16 -6.26
CA ARG A 155 11.55 -4.00 -4.81
C ARG A 155 12.96 -3.57 -4.39
N ILE A 156 13.06 -2.45 -3.68
CA ILE A 156 14.30 -2.02 -3.02
C ILE A 156 14.28 -2.61 -1.61
N ALA A 157 15.24 -3.48 -1.30
CA ALA A 157 15.35 -4.14 0.00
C ALA A 157 16.75 -4.08 0.61
N LYS A 158 17.76 -3.57 -0.13
CA LYS A 158 19.12 -3.42 0.38
C LYS A 158 19.17 -2.32 1.43
N ARG A 159 19.63 -2.66 2.63
CA ARG A 159 19.57 -1.79 3.81
C ARG A 159 20.30 -0.47 3.63
N ASP A 160 21.38 -0.46 2.89
CA ASP A 160 22.21 0.74 2.64
C ASP A 160 21.44 1.87 1.91
N TYR A 161 20.36 1.53 1.20
CA TYR A 161 19.55 2.50 0.46
C TYR A 161 18.27 2.90 1.21
N LEU A 162 17.94 2.21 2.31
CA LEU A 162 16.66 2.38 2.98
C LEU A 162 16.78 3.23 4.24
N PRO A 163 15.78 4.10 4.51
CA PRO A 163 15.65 4.76 5.79
C PRO A 163 15.55 3.79 6.97
N PRO A 164 15.90 4.21 8.21
CA PRO A 164 16.01 3.31 9.37
C PRO A 164 14.80 2.44 9.67
N GLN A 165 13.59 2.96 9.47
CA GLN A 165 12.33 2.27 9.78
C GLN A 165 11.54 1.87 8.51
N VAL A 166 12.19 1.82 7.37
CA VAL A 166 11.60 1.32 6.13
C VAL A 166 12.19 -0.06 5.85
N HIS A 167 11.34 -1.09 5.83
CA HIS A 167 11.75 -2.46 5.55
C HIS A 167 12.11 -2.67 4.08
N SER A 168 11.32 -2.12 3.21
CA SER A 168 11.53 -2.16 1.76
C SER A 168 10.71 -1.08 1.06
N VAL A 169 11.02 -0.83 -0.20
CA VAL A 169 10.22 0.04 -1.07
C VAL A 169 9.75 -0.78 -2.26
N ARG A 170 8.44 -0.80 -2.50
CA ARG A 170 7.86 -1.40 -3.71
C ARG A 170 7.92 -0.37 -4.82
N VAL A 171 8.43 -0.76 -5.96
CA VAL A 171 8.59 0.09 -7.15
C VAL A 171 7.65 -0.40 -8.23
N HIS A 172 6.89 0.50 -8.81
CA HIS A 172 6.09 0.27 -10.01
C HIS A 172 6.37 1.38 -11.02
N SER A 173 6.68 1.01 -12.25
CA SER A 173 6.94 1.94 -13.34
C SER A 173 6.09 1.60 -14.55
N GLU A 174 5.55 2.62 -15.21
CA GLU A 174 4.77 2.45 -16.43
C GLU A 174 4.96 3.64 -17.39
N PRO A 175 4.88 3.40 -18.73
CA PRO A 175 4.82 4.47 -19.70
C PRO A 175 3.51 5.24 -19.58
N VAL A 176 3.58 6.57 -19.74
CA VAL A 176 2.40 7.46 -19.74
C VAL A 176 2.45 8.35 -20.96
N GLU A 177 1.28 8.71 -21.50
CA GLU A 177 1.21 9.70 -22.58
C GLU A 177 1.68 11.06 -22.07
N CYS A 178 2.62 11.67 -22.78
CA CYS A 178 3.20 12.94 -22.43
C CYS A 178 3.40 13.82 -23.67
N THR A 179 2.54 14.81 -23.84
CA THR A 179 2.58 15.72 -25.01
C THR A 179 3.80 16.66 -25.01
N LEU A 180 4.51 16.79 -23.91
CA LEU A 180 5.71 17.63 -23.77
C LEU A 180 7.00 16.85 -24.09
N ALA A 181 6.96 15.51 -24.06
CA ALA A 181 8.10 14.67 -24.46
C ALA A 181 8.23 14.63 -25.98
N GLN A 182 9.47 14.53 -26.49
CA GLN A 182 9.76 14.54 -27.93
C GLN A 182 9.11 13.38 -28.68
N ASP A 183 9.01 12.22 -28.03
CA ASP A 183 8.40 10.99 -28.56
C ASP A 183 6.95 10.78 -28.10
N GLY A 184 6.38 11.75 -27.36
CA GLY A 184 5.03 11.67 -26.83
C GLY A 184 4.89 10.75 -25.62
N VAL A 185 5.97 10.17 -25.09
CA VAL A 185 5.96 9.20 -24.00
C VAL A 185 6.79 9.71 -22.82
N GLY A 186 6.18 9.75 -21.66
CA GLY A 186 6.82 9.96 -20.36
C GLY A 186 6.82 8.68 -19.51
N THR A 187 7.42 8.75 -18.35
CA THR A 187 7.43 7.64 -17.38
C THR A 187 6.76 8.07 -16.10
N SER A 188 5.85 7.24 -15.58
CA SER A 188 5.32 7.35 -14.23
C SER A 188 5.91 6.26 -13.36
N MET A 189 6.56 6.65 -12.25
CA MET A 189 7.09 5.72 -11.26
C MET A 189 6.43 5.98 -9.91
N SER A 190 5.91 4.93 -9.28
CA SER A 190 5.34 4.95 -7.95
C SER A 190 6.18 4.09 -7.00
N LEU A 191 6.63 4.68 -5.90
CA LEU A 191 7.42 4.03 -4.87
C LEU A 191 6.58 3.98 -3.59
N ARG A 192 6.23 2.78 -3.11
CA ARG A 192 5.55 2.60 -1.83
C ARG A 192 6.54 2.23 -0.74
N LEU A 193 6.62 3.06 0.29
CA LEU A 193 7.45 2.81 1.46
C LEU A 193 6.72 1.83 2.39
N LEU A 194 7.34 0.68 2.64
CA LEU A 194 6.85 -0.32 3.58
C LEU A 194 7.59 -0.12 4.90
N TYR A 195 6.91 0.52 5.84
CA TYR A 195 7.49 0.87 7.14
C TYR A 195 7.65 -0.34 8.02
N ASP A 196 8.77 -0.44 8.71
CA ASP A 196 9.00 -1.46 9.71
C ASP A 196 8.12 -1.19 10.94
N SER A 197 7.14 -2.02 11.16
CA SER A 197 6.24 -1.93 12.30
C SER A 197 6.70 -2.78 13.49
N THR A 198 8.00 -3.12 13.56
CA THR A 198 8.58 -3.95 14.65
C THR A 198 8.44 -3.33 16.05
N SER A 199 8.04 -2.07 16.15
CA SER A 199 7.88 -1.35 17.43
C SER A 199 6.49 -1.47 18.07
N ALA A 200 5.56 -2.23 17.51
CA ALA A 200 4.24 -2.40 18.10
C ALA A 200 4.28 -3.41 19.27
N THR A 201 4.85 -2.98 20.39
CA THR A 201 4.81 -3.73 21.66
C THR A 201 3.43 -3.64 22.32
N GLY A 202 3.09 -4.62 23.14
CA GLY A 202 1.84 -4.68 23.90
C GLY A 202 0.82 -5.66 23.32
N THR A 203 -0.27 -5.85 24.06
CA THR A 203 -1.39 -6.71 23.69
C THR A 203 -2.10 -6.26 22.41
N LEU A 204 -2.88 -7.14 21.80
CA LEU A 204 -3.69 -6.80 20.62
C LEU A 204 -4.58 -5.56 20.89
N THR A 205 -5.22 -5.52 22.07
CA THR A 205 -6.05 -4.39 22.49
C THR A 205 -5.26 -3.08 22.49
N GLU A 206 -4.09 -3.05 23.11
CA GLU A 206 -3.25 -1.85 23.15
C GLU A 206 -2.79 -1.42 21.76
N ARG A 207 -2.45 -2.37 20.89
CA ARG A 207 -2.06 -2.08 19.50
C ARG A 207 -3.24 -1.50 18.71
N MET A 208 -4.43 -2.09 18.82
CA MET A 208 -5.64 -1.61 18.13
C MET A 208 -6.13 -0.27 18.68
N THR A 209 -6.09 -0.05 20.00
CA THR A 209 -6.45 1.24 20.62
C THR A 209 -5.55 2.37 20.11
N ARG A 210 -4.24 2.13 19.95
CA ARG A 210 -3.33 3.13 19.35
C ARG A 210 -3.66 3.46 17.89
N LEU A 211 -4.27 2.54 17.16
CA LEU A 211 -4.76 2.77 15.79
C LEU A 211 -6.11 3.52 15.76
N GLY A 212 -6.80 3.61 16.88
CA GLY A 212 -8.07 4.31 17.03
C GLY A 212 -9.31 3.41 17.09
N PHE A 213 -9.15 2.09 17.22
CA PHE A 213 -10.28 1.19 17.43
C PHE A 213 -10.91 1.38 18.83
N THR A 214 -12.24 1.24 18.90
CA THR A 214 -12.97 1.31 20.17
C THR A 214 -12.75 0.06 21.04
N ALA A 215 -13.11 0.14 22.33
CA ALA A 215 -12.98 -0.99 23.23
C ALA A 215 -13.83 -2.19 22.78
N GLU A 216 -15.05 -1.95 22.28
CA GLU A 216 -15.94 -2.97 21.74
C GLU A 216 -15.36 -3.64 20.49
N GLN A 217 -14.78 -2.84 19.58
CA GLN A 217 -14.10 -3.36 18.40
C GLN A 217 -12.88 -4.21 18.78
N CYS A 218 -12.09 -3.77 19.76
CA CYS A 218 -10.96 -4.54 20.30
C CYS A 218 -11.41 -5.87 20.91
N ASN A 219 -12.50 -5.86 21.69
CA ASN A 219 -13.07 -7.08 22.30
C ASN A 219 -13.57 -8.05 21.22
N THR A 220 -14.26 -7.54 20.19
CA THR A 220 -14.74 -8.35 19.07
C THR A 220 -13.57 -8.96 18.30
N ALA A 221 -12.52 -8.18 18.00
CA ALA A 221 -11.31 -8.69 17.36
C ALA A 221 -10.62 -9.77 18.20
N GLN A 222 -10.48 -9.55 19.51
CA GLN A 222 -9.95 -10.59 20.43
C GLN A 222 -10.78 -11.86 20.44
N TYR A 223 -12.12 -11.75 20.40
CA TYR A 223 -13.00 -12.91 20.30
C TYR A 223 -12.74 -13.68 19.00
N LEU A 224 -12.63 -12.97 17.86
CA LEU A 224 -12.36 -13.57 16.55
C LEU A 224 -10.99 -14.29 16.49
N THR A 225 -9.98 -13.83 17.23
CA THR A 225 -8.68 -14.55 17.28
C THR A 225 -8.75 -15.92 17.97
N ARG A 226 -9.87 -16.25 18.63
CA ARG A 226 -10.10 -17.53 19.32
C ARG A 226 -11.02 -18.46 18.54
N ARG A 227 -11.64 -17.96 17.47
CA ARG A 227 -12.55 -18.73 16.62
C ARG A 227 -11.81 -19.40 15.49
N THR A 228 -12.26 -20.59 15.13
CA THR A 228 -12.02 -21.18 13.81
C THR A 228 -12.96 -20.55 12.77
N GLY A 229 -12.67 -20.76 11.51
CA GLY A 229 -13.43 -20.18 10.42
C GLY A 229 -12.72 -18.97 9.80
N LEU A 230 -13.35 -18.37 8.82
CA LEU A 230 -12.82 -17.29 7.98
C LEU A 230 -13.23 -15.92 8.53
N THR A 231 -12.24 -15.10 8.88
CA THR A 231 -12.41 -13.69 9.18
C THR A 231 -11.84 -12.87 8.03
N ILE A 232 -12.64 -11.98 7.47
CA ILE A 232 -12.27 -11.20 6.28
C ILE A 232 -12.17 -9.72 6.64
N ILE A 233 -10.98 -9.14 6.41
CA ILE A 233 -10.69 -7.72 6.60
C ILE A 233 -10.81 -7.01 5.26
N SER A 234 -11.49 -5.87 5.23
CA SER A 234 -11.74 -5.14 4.01
C SER A 234 -11.51 -3.62 4.17
N GLY A 235 -11.42 -2.94 3.05
CA GLY A 235 -11.19 -1.50 2.96
C GLY A 235 -10.40 -1.14 1.70
N PRO A 236 -10.29 0.15 1.36
CA PRO A 236 -9.51 0.59 0.21
C PRO A 236 -8.02 0.29 0.35
N THR A 237 -7.29 0.40 -0.75
CA THR A 237 -5.82 0.30 -0.73
C THR A 237 -5.22 1.42 0.12
N GLY A 238 -4.22 1.09 0.96
CA GLY A 238 -3.55 2.07 1.83
C GLY A 238 -4.33 2.45 3.10
N HIS A 239 -5.44 1.76 3.40
CA HIS A 239 -6.24 2.01 4.60
C HIS A 239 -5.94 1.06 5.76
N GLY A 240 -4.72 0.52 5.83
CA GLY A 240 -4.19 -0.17 7.02
C GLY A 240 -4.62 -1.62 7.22
N LYS A 241 -5.25 -2.29 6.23
CA LYS A 241 -5.66 -3.71 6.33
C LYS A 241 -4.49 -4.63 6.71
N SER A 242 -3.38 -4.53 5.98
CA SER A 242 -2.18 -5.35 6.23
C SER A 242 -1.56 -5.04 7.59
N THR A 243 -1.67 -3.79 8.07
CA THR A 243 -1.21 -3.40 9.41
C THR A 243 -2.04 -4.06 10.50
N LEU A 244 -3.39 -4.03 10.38
CA LEU A 244 -4.27 -4.73 11.33
C LEU A 244 -4.02 -6.23 11.31
N LEU A 245 -3.96 -6.82 10.12
CA LEU A 245 -3.73 -8.26 9.93
C LEU A 245 -2.39 -8.69 10.54
N LYS A 246 -1.33 -7.89 10.37
CA LYS A 246 -0.05 -8.10 11.04
C LYS A 246 -0.20 -8.11 12.56
N HIS A 247 -0.86 -7.10 13.16
CA HIS A 247 -1.05 -7.03 14.60
C HIS A 247 -1.85 -8.21 15.14
N VAL A 248 -2.86 -8.65 14.40
CA VAL A 248 -3.66 -9.84 14.73
C VAL A 248 -2.80 -11.10 14.72
N MET A 249 -1.98 -11.29 13.67
CA MET A 249 -1.12 -12.48 13.54
C MET A 249 -0.04 -12.51 14.64
N GLU A 250 0.68 -11.40 14.83
CA GLU A 250 1.73 -11.31 15.86
C GLU A 250 1.18 -11.51 17.26
N ALA A 251 0.02 -10.93 17.58
CA ALA A 251 -0.60 -11.11 18.89
C ALA A 251 -1.08 -12.57 19.12
N GLN A 252 -1.51 -13.26 18.09
CA GLN A 252 -1.84 -14.69 18.17
C GLN A 252 -0.59 -15.55 18.39
N VAL A 253 0.52 -15.28 17.67
CA VAL A 253 1.82 -15.96 17.88
C VAL A 253 2.33 -15.74 19.29
N GLU A 254 2.29 -14.51 19.80
CA GLU A 254 2.74 -14.17 21.16
C GLU A 254 1.91 -14.88 22.24
N ARG A 255 0.62 -15.04 21.99
CA ARG A 255 -0.33 -15.66 22.94
C ARG A 255 -0.26 -17.18 22.92
N ASN A 256 -0.09 -17.80 21.75
CA ASN A 256 -0.12 -19.24 21.55
C ASN A 256 1.09 -19.68 20.71
N PRO A 257 2.32 -19.58 21.27
CA PRO A 257 3.55 -19.85 20.52
C PRO A 257 3.72 -21.33 20.11
N GLU A 258 2.89 -22.23 20.68
CA GLU A 258 2.84 -23.65 20.35
C GLU A 258 2.10 -23.96 19.04
N LYS A 259 1.40 -22.96 18.47
CA LYS A 259 0.64 -23.13 17.23
C LYS A 259 1.49 -22.87 15.97
N ALA A 260 1.10 -23.50 14.88
CA ALA A 260 1.72 -23.33 13.58
C ALA A 260 0.99 -22.25 12.75
N TYR A 261 1.70 -21.15 12.47
CA TYR A 261 1.19 -20.00 11.73
C TYR A 261 1.78 -19.94 10.33
N PHE A 262 0.92 -19.76 9.33
CA PHE A 262 1.33 -19.60 7.93
C PHE A 262 0.71 -18.34 7.33
N SER A 263 1.44 -17.68 6.44
CA SER A 263 0.88 -16.65 5.56
C SER A 263 1.17 -16.96 4.10
N ILE A 264 0.23 -16.61 3.23
CA ILE A 264 0.35 -16.68 1.77
C ILE A 264 0.17 -15.27 1.23
N GLU A 265 1.23 -14.70 0.67
CA GLU A 265 1.27 -13.29 0.28
C GLU A 265 1.97 -13.08 -1.08
N ASP A 266 1.58 -12.04 -1.82
CA ASP A 266 2.08 -11.74 -3.16
C ASP A 266 2.40 -10.24 -3.36
N PRO A 267 3.62 -9.79 -3.03
CA PRO A 267 4.58 -10.35 -2.07
C PRO A 267 4.23 -9.96 -0.61
N PRO A 268 4.91 -10.54 0.41
CA PRO A 268 4.79 -10.09 1.80
C PRO A 268 5.12 -8.60 1.95
N GLU A 269 4.23 -7.88 2.65
CA GLU A 269 4.44 -6.45 2.93
C GLU A 269 5.34 -6.23 4.15
N TYR A 270 5.25 -7.12 5.14
CA TYR A 270 5.98 -7.03 6.40
C TYR A 270 6.58 -8.38 6.79
N PRO A 271 7.74 -8.42 7.45
CA PRO A 271 8.19 -9.62 8.14
C PRO A 271 7.29 -9.89 9.35
N LEU A 272 6.78 -11.11 9.48
CA LEU A 272 5.93 -11.58 10.57
C LEU A 272 6.72 -12.53 11.46
N LYS A 273 6.99 -12.12 12.70
CA LYS A 273 7.74 -12.96 13.64
C LYS A 273 6.90 -14.18 14.04
N GLY A 274 7.48 -15.39 13.88
CA GLY A 274 6.82 -16.65 14.24
C GLY A 274 5.82 -17.16 13.21
N VAL A 275 5.69 -16.52 12.05
CA VAL A 275 4.83 -16.92 10.93
C VAL A 275 5.69 -17.44 9.78
N ARG A 276 5.34 -18.57 9.20
CA ARG A 276 5.96 -19.10 7.97
C ARG A 276 5.32 -18.39 6.77
N GLN A 277 6.05 -17.43 6.19
CA GLN A 277 5.56 -16.61 5.07
C GLN A 277 5.88 -17.29 3.75
N VAL A 278 4.85 -17.75 3.04
CA VAL A 278 4.94 -18.40 1.74
C VAL A 278 4.80 -17.34 0.65
N LEU A 279 5.82 -17.21 -0.18
CA LEU A 279 5.84 -16.33 -1.33
C LEU A 279 5.11 -16.93 -2.52
N ILE A 280 4.26 -16.16 -3.17
CA ILE A 280 3.71 -16.50 -4.47
C ILE A 280 4.70 -16.02 -5.54
N SER A 281 5.29 -16.97 -6.26
CA SER A 281 6.27 -16.70 -7.33
C SER A 281 5.69 -17.06 -8.69
N SER A 282 5.04 -16.13 -9.36
CA SER A 282 4.66 -16.25 -10.76
C SER A 282 4.44 -14.88 -11.39
N ASN A 283 5.09 -14.65 -12.54
CA ASN A 283 4.91 -13.40 -13.31
C ASN A 283 3.70 -13.47 -14.25
N ASP A 284 3.10 -14.63 -14.48
CA ASP A 284 1.95 -14.86 -15.33
C ASP A 284 0.64 -14.83 -14.52
N LYS A 285 -0.35 -14.03 -14.93
CA LYS A 285 -1.63 -13.88 -14.23
C LYS A 285 -2.41 -15.18 -14.10
N VAL A 286 -2.39 -16.04 -15.11
CA VAL A 286 -3.08 -17.36 -15.09
C VAL A 286 -2.36 -18.30 -14.11
N ARG A 287 -1.04 -18.33 -14.16
CA ARG A 287 -0.22 -19.12 -13.24
C ARG A 287 -0.26 -18.61 -11.81
N ARG A 288 -0.59 -17.33 -11.58
CA ARG A 288 -0.75 -16.76 -10.23
C ARG A 288 -1.95 -17.34 -9.48
N ALA A 289 -3.09 -17.52 -10.12
CA ALA A 289 -4.27 -18.15 -9.50
C ALA A 289 -3.95 -19.58 -9.05
N ASP A 290 -3.32 -20.37 -9.92
CA ASP A 290 -2.85 -21.71 -9.60
C ASP A 290 -1.79 -21.70 -8.50
N ALA A 291 -0.84 -20.78 -8.53
CA ALA A 291 0.20 -20.64 -7.52
C ALA A 291 -0.38 -20.32 -6.13
N TYR A 292 -1.44 -19.50 -6.05
CA TYR A 292 -2.18 -19.27 -4.80
C TYR A 292 -2.83 -20.54 -4.27
N ARG A 293 -3.57 -21.27 -5.14
CA ARG A 293 -4.18 -22.56 -4.76
C ARG A 293 -3.14 -23.54 -4.26
N ASP A 294 -2.04 -23.70 -4.99
CA ASP A 294 -1.00 -24.67 -4.66
C ASP A 294 -0.24 -24.29 -3.38
N ALA A 295 -0.02 -23.00 -3.13
CA ALA A 295 0.58 -22.49 -1.89
C ALA A 295 -0.33 -22.75 -0.68
N ILE A 296 -1.64 -22.48 -0.79
CA ILE A 296 -2.61 -22.76 0.27
C ILE A 296 -2.68 -24.28 0.52
N ALA A 297 -2.79 -25.09 -0.54
CA ALA A 297 -2.80 -26.54 -0.43
C ALA A 297 -1.48 -27.09 0.17
N GLY A 298 -0.35 -26.46 -0.11
CA GLY A 298 0.94 -26.76 0.51
C GLY A 298 0.97 -26.45 1.99
N ALA A 299 0.49 -25.27 2.38
CA ALA A 299 0.36 -24.88 3.78
C ALA A 299 -0.57 -25.83 4.55
N MET A 300 -1.72 -26.21 3.97
CA MET A 300 -2.67 -27.17 4.56
C MET A 300 -2.08 -28.56 4.83
N ARG A 301 -1.06 -28.98 4.07
CA ARG A 301 -0.32 -30.24 4.30
C ARG A 301 0.81 -30.11 5.32
N SER A 302 1.06 -28.91 5.82
CA SER A 302 2.14 -28.59 6.76
C SER A 302 1.66 -28.40 8.20
N ASP A 303 0.49 -28.94 8.54
CA ASP A 303 -0.12 -28.92 9.86
C ASP A 303 -0.31 -27.46 10.40
N PRO A 304 -1.06 -26.61 9.70
CA PRO A 304 -1.30 -25.23 10.14
C PRO A 304 -2.41 -25.19 11.20
N ASP A 305 -2.28 -24.34 12.21
CA ASP A 305 -3.40 -23.98 13.10
C ASP A 305 -4.08 -22.69 12.62
N VAL A 306 -3.27 -21.76 12.11
CA VAL A 306 -3.74 -20.44 11.66
C VAL A 306 -3.16 -20.12 10.28
N LEU A 307 -4.04 -19.74 9.37
CA LEU A 307 -3.69 -19.39 8.01
C LEU A 307 -4.04 -17.92 7.75
N MET A 308 -3.09 -17.18 7.21
CA MET A 308 -3.29 -15.83 6.71
C MET A 308 -3.20 -15.82 5.19
N ILE A 309 -4.22 -15.30 4.52
CA ILE A 309 -4.23 -15.06 3.08
C ILE A 309 -4.14 -13.55 2.86
N GLY A 310 -3.03 -13.08 2.31
CA GLY A 310 -2.75 -11.66 2.14
C GLY A 310 -3.88 -10.90 1.45
N GLU A 311 -4.39 -11.45 0.34
CA GLU A 311 -5.56 -10.89 -0.35
C GLU A 311 -6.29 -11.95 -1.19
N ILE A 312 -7.61 -12.00 -1.08
CA ILE A 312 -8.48 -12.83 -1.94
C ILE A 312 -8.79 -12.03 -3.21
N ARG A 313 -8.05 -12.33 -4.29
CA ARG A 313 -8.24 -11.74 -5.62
C ARG A 313 -8.85 -12.70 -6.63
N TYR A 314 -8.64 -14.01 -6.43
CA TYR A 314 -8.95 -15.09 -7.36
C TYR A 314 -9.95 -16.05 -6.74
N THR A 315 -10.73 -16.70 -7.59
CA THR A 315 -11.72 -17.73 -7.18
C THR A 315 -11.04 -18.87 -6.44
N GLU A 316 -9.86 -19.29 -6.88
CA GLU A 316 -9.07 -20.40 -6.29
C GLU A 316 -8.66 -20.09 -4.85
N ALA A 317 -8.25 -18.83 -4.56
CA ALA A 317 -7.92 -18.39 -3.22
C ALA A 317 -9.16 -18.34 -2.30
N ALA A 318 -10.31 -17.91 -2.84
CA ALA A 318 -11.57 -17.86 -2.10
C ALA A 318 -12.06 -19.28 -1.73
N ILE A 319 -12.00 -20.23 -2.67
CA ILE A 319 -12.36 -21.64 -2.43
C ILE A 319 -11.46 -22.24 -1.37
N ALA A 320 -10.14 -22.09 -1.53
CA ALA A 320 -9.19 -22.66 -0.60
C ALA A 320 -9.31 -22.06 0.83
N ALA A 321 -9.70 -20.78 0.94
CA ALA A 321 -10.00 -20.16 2.23
C ALA A 321 -11.24 -20.78 2.90
N ILE A 322 -12.29 -21.08 2.11
CA ILE A 322 -13.50 -21.76 2.61
C ILE A 322 -13.16 -23.19 3.03
N ASP A 323 -12.43 -23.94 2.22
CA ASP A 323 -12.04 -25.32 2.51
C ASP A 323 -11.20 -25.42 3.80
N ALA A 324 -10.25 -24.48 3.98
CA ALA A 324 -9.47 -24.40 5.20
C ALA A 324 -10.36 -24.11 6.43
N ALA A 325 -11.33 -23.20 6.30
CA ALA A 325 -12.29 -22.89 7.36
C ALA A 325 -13.17 -24.12 7.70
N LEU A 326 -13.71 -24.80 6.69
CA LEU A 326 -14.52 -26.00 6.85
C LEU A 326 -13.78 -27.15 7.55
N THR A 327 -12.45 -27.22 7.37
CA THR A 327 -11.61 -28.22 8.05
C THR A 327 -11.16 -27.78 9.44
N GLY A 328 -11.72 -26.70 9.99
CA GLY A 328 -11.56 -26.28 11.38
C GLY A 328 -10.38 -25.33 11.65
N HIS A 329 -9.75 -24.81 10.61
CA HIS A 329 -8.65 -23.85 10.76
C HIS A 329 -9.16 -22.43 11.02
N ALA A 330 -8.37 -21.61 11.74
CA ALA A 330 -8.57 -20.18 11.81
C ALA A 330 -7.95 -19.51 10.57
N VAL A 331 -8.79 -18.90 9.74
CA VAL A 331 -8.35 -18.27 8.48
C VAL A 331 -8.58 -16.77 8.54
N TRP A 332 -7.53 -16.00 8.30
CA TRP A 332 -7.59 -14.54 8.19
C TRP A 332 -7.25 -14.11 6.77
N ALA A 333 -8.08 -13.29 6.16
CA ALA A 333 -7.85 -12.85 4.79
C ALA A 333 -8.19 -11.37 4.60
N THR A 334 -7.63 -10.75 3.55
CA THR A 334 -8.12 -9.44 3.12
C THR A 334 -8.85 -9.52 1.79
N ILE A 335 -9.75 -8.57 1.56
CA ILE A 335 -10.47 -8.38 0.28
C ILE A 335 -10.75 -6.89 0.08
N HIS A 336 -11.05 -6.48 -1.15
CA HIS A 336 -11.54 -5.14 -1.43
C HIS A 336 -13.07 -5.13 -1.49
N ALA A 337 -13.72 -4.47 -0.52
CA ALA A 337 -15.15 -4.17 -0.50
C ALA A 337 -15.39 -2.75 0.06
N ASN A 338 -16.62 -2.25 -0.02
CA ASN A 338 -16.96 -0.86 0.35
C ASN A 338 -17.51 -0.71 1.77
N ASN A 339 -17.86 -1.81 2.44
CA ASN A 339 -18.26 -1.93 3.83
C ASN A 339 -18.17 -3.41 4.25
N ALA A 340 -18.37 -3.74 5.54
CA ALA A 340 -18.26 -5.12 6.04
C ALA A 340 -19.28 -6.06 5.37
N PHE A 341 -20.52 -5.65 5.21
CA PHE A 341 -21.53 -6.48 4.52
C PHE A 341 -21.26 -6.59 3.01
N GLY A 342 -20.60 -5.60 2.40
CA GLY A 342 -20.15 -5.64 1.01
C GLY A 342 -19.13 -6.75 0.73
N ILE A 343 -18.45 -7.26 1.76
CA ILE A 343 -17.59 -8.44 1.66
C ILE A 343 -18.40 -9.64 1.15
N ILE A 344 -19.62 -9.82 1.64
CA ILE A 344 -20.51 -10.92 1.22
C ILE A 344 -20.76 -10.86 -0.28
N ALA A 345 -21.18 -9.69 -0.79
CA ALA A 345 -21.45 -9.52 -2.23
C ALA A 345 -20.16 -9.75 -3.06
N ARG A 346 -19.01 -9.30 -2.58
CA ARG A 346 -17.74 -9.50 -3.26
C ARG A 346 -17.32 -10.96 -3.30
N MET A 347 -17.43 -11.68 -2.18
CA MET A 347 -17.14 -13.11 -2.09
C MET A 347 -18.11 -13.92 -2.98
N VAL A 348 -19.42 -13.63 -2.95
CA VAL A 348 -20.41 -14.26 -3.81
C VAL A 348 -20.06 -14.09 -5.29
N SER A 349 -19.71 -12.86 -5.71
CA SER A 349 -19.28 -12.60 -7.09
C SER A 349 -18.03 -13.39 -7.47
N THR A 350 -17.07 -13.54 -6.54
CA THR A 350 -15.83 -14.29 -6.77
C THR A 350 -16.11 -15.80 -6.88
N LEU A 351 -17.06 -16.32 -6.11
CA LEU A 351 -17.38 -17.75 -6.02
C LEU A 351 -18.44 -18.22 -7.02
N ALA A 352 -19.15 -17.30 -7.70
CA ALA A 352 -20.29 -17.58 -8.56
C ALA A 352 -19.99 -18.52 -9.74
N THR A 353 -18.74 -18.58 -10.19
CA THR A 353 -18.31 -19.49 -11.26
C THR A 353 -18.10 -20.93 -10.78
N HIS A 354 -17.93 -21.14 -9.47
CA HIS A 354 -17.60 -22.44 -8.89
C HIS A 354 -18.77 -23.07 -8.13
N PHE A 355 -19.50 -22.30 -7.32
CA PHE A 355 -20.63 -22.81 -6.53
C PHE A 355 -21.97 -22.39 -7.15
N ARG A 356 -22.93 -23.31 -7.16
CA ARG A 356 -24.31 -23.02 -7.58
C ARG A 356 -25.01 -22.06 -6.61
N ASN A 357 -24.71 -22.18 -5.32
CA ASN A 357 -25.22 -21.31 -4.27
C ASN A 357 -24.08 -20.82 -3.38
N PRO A 358 -23.34 -19.75 -3.78
CA PRO A 358 -22.22 -19.24 -3.01
C PRO A 358 -22.57 -18.73 -1.61
N LEU A 359 -23.79 -18.18 -1.41
CA LEU A 359 -24.25 -17.70 -0.11
C LEU A 359 -24.38 -18.83 0.92
N GLU A 360 -24.88 -19.97 0.51
CA GLU A 360 -25.02 -21.13 1.38
C GLU A 360 -23.67 -21.65 1.87
N GLN A 361 -22.67 -21.67 0.98
CA GLN A 361 -21.31 -22.09 1.33
C GLN A 361 -20.62 -21.07 2.22
N LEU A 362 -20.70 -19.78 1.87
CA LEU A 362 -20.01 -18.72 2.60
C LEU A 362 -20.63 -18.48 3.98
N CYS A 363 -21.98 -18.45 4.06
CA CYS A 363 -22.71 -18.10 5.28
C CYS A 363 -22.97 -19.31 6.19
N ASP A 364 -22.14 -20.34 6.10
CA ASP A 364 -22.11 -21.43 7.10
C ASP A 364 -21.39 -20.95 8.36
N HIS A 365 -21.87 -21.40 9.54
CA HIS A 365 -21.31 -20.96 10.82
C HIS A 365 -19.89 -21.51 11.11
N ASN A 366 -19.50 -22.59 10.44
CA ASN A 366 -18.14 -23.13 10.48
C ASN A 366 -17.21 -22.40 9.49
N VAL A 367 -17.79 -21.69 8.50
CA VAL A 367 -17.03 -20.97 7.49
C VAL A 367 -16.84 -19.52 7.89
N LEU A 368 -17.91 -18.73 7.99
CA LEU A 368 -17.77 -17.28 8.18
C LEU A 368 -17.77 -16.94 9.69
N ALA A 369 -16.60 -16.62 10.22
CA ALA A 369 -16.42 -16.23 11.60
C ALA A 369 -16.59 -14.73 11.84
N GLY A 370 -16.09 -13.89 10.93
CA GLY A 370 -16.15 -12.45 11.12
C GLY A 370 -15.92 -11.64 9.86
N LEU A 371 -16.38 -10.39 9.91
CA LEU A 371 -16.24 -9.38 8.88
C LEU A 371 -15.66 -8.11 9.52
N GLU A 372 -14.72 -7.49 8.82
CA GLU A 372 -14.14 -6.21 9.24
C GLU A 372 -14.03 -5.29 8.03
N TYR A 373 -14.34 -4.00 8.26
CA TYR A 373 -14.10 -2.95 7.28
C TYR A 373 -13.51 -1.73 7.96
N GLN A 374 -12.53 -1.12 7.31
CA GLN A 374 -11.86 0.06 7.85
C GLN A 374 -11.51 1.11 6.82
N ARG A 375 -11.48 2.35 7.29
CA ARG A 375 -10.95 3.52 6.59
C ARG A 375 -10.04 4.33 7.50
N LEU A 376 -8.99 4.94 6.93
CA LEU A 376 -8.14 5.86 7.67
C LEU A 376 -8.58 7.30 7.42
N ILE A 377 -8.73 8.04 8.52
CA ILE A 377 -9.09 9.47 8.51
C ILE A 377 -7.93 10.25 9.14
N PRO A 378 -7.48 11.37 8.53
CA PRO A 378 -6.47 12.24 9.11
C PRO A 378 -6.93 12.85 10.44
N VAL A 379 -6.02 12.87 11.43
CA VAL A 379 -6.25 13.46 12.75
C VAL A 379 -5.88 14.94 12.74
N LEU A 380 -6.74 15.75 13.31
CA LEU A 380 -6.52 17.20 13.47
C LEU A 380 -5.30 17.47 14.36
N CYS A 381 -4.53 18.48 14.00
CA CYS A 381 -3.46 18.95 14.87
C CYS A 381 -4.08 19.55 16.15
N PRO A 382 -3.72 19.06 17.35
CA PRO A 382 -4.32 19.54 18.60
C PRO A 382 -4.04 21.02 18.86
N THR A 383 -2.92 21.53 18.36
CA THR A 383 -2.46 22.91 18.59
C THR A 383 -3.15 23.94 17.72
N CYS A 384 -3.41 23.61 16.44
CA CYS A 384 -3.93 24.62 15.50
C CYS A 384 -5.33 24.32 14.94
N LYS A 385 -6.01 23.25 15.41
CA LYS A 385 -7.41 23.01 15.05
C LYS A 385 -8.31 24.15 15.55
N VAL A 386 -9.37 24.46 14.81
CA VAL A 386 -10.31 25.53 15.11
C VAL A 386 -11.65 24.95 15.50
N ARG A 387 -12.27 25.42 16.58
CA ARG A 387 -13.61 25.00 16.99
C ARG A 387 -14.63 25.54 15.99
N LEU A 388 -15.48 24.70 15.44
CA LEU A 388 -16.44 25.08 14.41
C LEU A 388 -17.40 26.21 14.89
N LEU A 389 -17.82 26.16 16.15
CA LEU A 389 -18.73 27.14 16.72
C LEU A 389 -18.09 28.52 17.00
N ASP A 390 -16.77 28.61 17.12
CA ASP A 390 -16.03 29.87 17.30
C ASP A 390 -15.88 30.64 15.98
N LEU A 391 -16.13 29.99 14.83
CA LEU A 391 -16.18 30.65 13.52
C LEU A 391 -17.50 31.38 13.35
N LYS A 392 -17.44 32.55 12.73
CA LYS A 392 -18.65 33.27 12.33
C LYS A 392 -19.44 32.45 11.32
N PRO A 393 -20.79 32.51 11.32
CA PRO A 393 -21.62 31.72 10.42
C PRO A 393 -21.19 31.85 8.94
N GLU A 394 -20.85 33.03 8.48
CA GLU A 394 -20.39 33.33 7.12
C GLU A 394 -19.00 32.75 6.80
N GLU A 395 -18.18 32.44 7.80
CA GLU A 395 -16.85 31.89 7.63
C GLU A 395 -16.87 30.36 7.63
N ARG A 396 -17.91 29.74 8.21
CA ARG A 396 -17.99 28.26 8.38
C ARG A 396 -17.97 27.53 7.06
N SER A 397 -18.62 28.08 6.03
CA SER A 397 -18.67 27.46 4.69
C SER A 397 -17.30 27.39 4.00
N ASN A 398 -16.31 28.19 4.46
CA ASN A 398 -14.92 28.09 3.98
C ASN A 398 -14.19 26.85 4.52
N TYR A 399 -14.66 26.28 5.63
CA TYR A 399 -14.07 25.09 6.28
C TYR A 399 -14.90 23.84 6.05
N VAL A 400 -16.22 23.96 6.13
CA VAL A 400 -17.15 22.84 5.97
C VAL A 400 -18.27 23.29 5.02
N PRO A 401 -18.42 22.67 3.84
CA PRO A 401 -19.51 22.97 2.91
C PRO A 401 -20.89 22.91 3.57
N GLU A 402 -21.85 23.72 3.12
CA GLU A 402 -23.19 23.84 3.74
C GLU A 402 -23.92 22.50 3.81
N ASP A 403 -23.86 21.72 2.75
CA ASP A 403 -24.47 20.39 2.68
C ASP A 403 -23.88 19.40 3.68
N VAL A 404 -22.57 19.51 3.98
CA VAL A 404 -21.92 18.73 5.05
C VAL A 404 -22.35 19.23 6.43
N GLN A 405 -22.48 20.57 6.62
CA GLN A 405 -23.01 21.14 7.85
C GLN A 405 -24.44 20.67 8.14
N ASP A 406 -25.28 20.59 7.10
CA ASP A 406 -26.66 20.08 7.20
C ASP A 406 -26.68 18.61 7.61
N ARG A 407 -25.85 17.77 7.00
CA ARG A 407 -25.71 16.34 7.37
C ARG A 407 -25.17 16.17 8.79
N LEU A 408 -24.18 16.97 9.15
CA LEU A 408 -23.61 17.00 10.49
C LEU A 408 -24.68 17.32 11.55
N SER A 409 -25.56 18.30 11.27
CA SER A 409 -26.64 18.68 12.18
C SER A 409 -27.71 17.59 12.36
N ARG A 410 -27.84 16.64 11.42
CA ARG A 410 -28.76 15.50 11.51
C ARG A 410 -28.21 14.35 12.33
N VAL A 411 -26.87 14.23 12.42
CA VAL A 411 -26.19 13.14 13.13
C VAL A 411 -25.63 13.54 14.49
N LEU A 412 -25.47 14.84 14.75
CA LEU A 412 -25.00 15.38 16.02
C LEU A 412 -25.93 16.51 16.49
N ASP A 413 -26.65 16.28 17.61
CA ASP A 413 -27.44 17.29 18.29
C ASP A 413 -26.55 18.37 18.92
N ASP A 414 -25.43 17.95 19.51
CA ASP A 414 -24.42 18.83 20.09
C ASP A 414 -23.16 18.87 19.24
N ARG A 415 -22.76 20.08 18.85
CA ARG A 415 -21.56 20.38 18.04
C ARG A 415 -20.46 21.10 18.82
N GLU A 416 -20.58 21.15 20.15
CA GLU A 416 -19.57 21.83 20.98
C GLU A 416 -18.17 21.22 20.84
N GLY A 417 -18.08 19.91 20.67
CA GLY A 417 -16.84 19.17 20.46
C GLY A 417 -16.32 19.14 19.02
N VAL A 418 -16.99 19.79 18.06
CA VAL A 418 -16.60 19.72 16.66
C VAL A 418 -15.51 20.74 16.34
N TYR A 419 -14.42 20.25 15.78
CA TYR A 419 -13.28 21.03 15.30
C TYR A 419 -13.06 20.82 13.82
N VAL A 420 -12.47 21.82 13.17
CA VAL A 420 -12.08 21.80 11.76
C VAL A 420 -10.58 22.03 11.62
N ARG A 421 -10.04 21.67 10.47
CA ARG A 421 -8.63 21.81 10.13
C ARG A 421 -8.26 23.31 10.14
N GLY A 422 -7.26 23.67 10.94
CA GLY A 422 -6.67 25.02 10.95
C GLY A 422 -5.62 25.22 9.86
N ASN A 423 -5.08 26.43 9.79
CA ASN A 423 -4.10 26.84 8.77
C ASN A 423 -2.72 26.15 8.90
N GLY A 424 -2.53 25.36 9.97
CA GLY A 424 -1.29 24.68 10.25
C GLY A 424 -0.32 25.47 11.12
N CYS A 425 0.52 24.76 11.85
CA CYS A 425 1.56 25.29 12.73
C CYS A 425 2.87 24.49 12.58
N ASP A 426 3.91 24.86 13.30
CA ASP A 426 5.20 24.19 13.21
C ASP A 426 5.13 22.72 13.65
N GLU A 427 4.33 22.38 14.68
CA GLU A 427 4.14 21.00 15.14
C GLU A 427 3.59 20.06 14.05
N CYS A 428 2.68 20.54 13.23
CA CYS A 428 2.12 19.76 12.14
C CYS A 428 2.79 20.03 10.78
N SER A 429 3.94 20.70 10.77
CA SER A 429 4.64 21.10 9.55
C SER A 429 3.71 21.86 8.58
N LYS A 430 2.94 22.81 9.11
CA LYS A 430 1.96 23.66 8.39
C LYS A 430 0.80 22.90 7.73
N ARG A 431 0.57 21.64 8.09
CA ARG A 431 -0.48 20.80 7.47
C ARG A 431 -1.84 20.90 8.16
N GLY A 432 -1.91 21.31 9.42
CA GLY A 432 -3.13 21.26 10.23
C GLY A 432 -3.54 19.84 10.66
N LEU A 433 -2.77 18.83 10.27
CA LEU A 433 -2.99 17.39 10.49
C LEU A 433 -1.71 16.73 11.01
N VAL A 434 -1.83 15.73 11.92
CA VAL A 434 -0.67 15.14 12.60
C VAL A 434 -0.52 13.62 12.43
N GLY A 435 -1.55 12.92 12.00
CA GLY A 435 -1.54 11.46 11.87
C GLY A 435 -2.83 10.96 11.24
N GLN A 436 -3.09 9.68 11.40
CA GLN A 436 -4.32 9.04 10.94
C GLN A 436 -4.89 8.17 12.05
N THR A 437 -6.22 8.08 12.10
CA THR A 437 -6.97 7.15 12.96
C THR A 437 -7.89 6.30 12.09
N VAL A 438 -8.36 5.18 12.63
CA VAL A 438 -9.28 4.29 11.92
C VAL A 438 -10.73 4.68 12.19
N ALA A 439 -11.56 4.62 11.16
CA ALA A 439 -13.00 4.47 11.27
C ALA A 439 -13.35 3.06 10.78
N ALA A 440 -13.85 2.19 11.65
CA ALA A 440 -14.00 0.77 11.38
C ALA A 440 -15.33 0.22 11.88
N GLU A 441 -15.70 -0.93 11.32
CA GLU A 441 -16.79 -1.79 11.79
C GLU A 441 -16.27 -3.23 11.86
N ILE A 442 -16.46 -3.90 13.00
CA ILE A 442 -16.01 -5.28 13.21
C ILE A 442 -17.21 -6.11 13.65
N ILE A 443 -17.49 -7.17 12.93
CA ILE A 443 -18.66 -8.02 13.10
C ILE A 443 -18.21 -9.45 13.40
N ALA A 444 -18.56 -9.98 14.55
CA ALA A 444 -18.53 -11.41 14.79
C ALA A 444 -19.88 -12.00 14.37
N THR A 445 -19.87 -12.97 13.47
CA THR A 445 -21.09 -13.58 12.95
C THR A 445 -21.68 -14.56 13.97
N ASP A 446 -23.00 -14.62 14.02
CA ASP A 446 -23.78 -15.65 14.72
C ASP A 446 -24.80 -16.32 13.78
N GLN A 447 -25.46 -17.34 14.27
CA GLN A 447 -26.40 -18.16 13.45
C GLN A 447 -27.56 -17.34 12.89
N GLU A 448 -28.08 -16.37 13.65
CA GLU A 448 -29.20 -15.55 13.25
C GLU A 448 -28.79 -14.60 12.11
N MET A 449 -27.68 -13.89 12.27
CA MET A 449 -27.10 -13.05 11.22
C MET A 449 -26.82 -13.86 9.95
N LEU A 450 -26.18 -15.02 10.08
CA LEU A 450 -25.89 -15.90 8.94
C LEU A 450 -27.17 -16.42 8.27
N GLY A 451 -28.27 -16.56 9.02
CA GLY A 451 -29.58 -16.85 8.48
C GLY A 451 -30.04 -15.75 7.53
N TYR A 452 -30.06 -14.49 7.97
CA TYR A 452 -30.41 -13.35 7.11
C TYR A 452 -29.49 -13.23 5.88
N LEU A 453 -28.20 -13.46 6.05
CA LEU A 453 -27.24 -13.40 4.95
C LEU A 453 -27.48 -14.51 3.91
N ARG A 454 -27.81 -15.74 4.35
CA ARG A 454 -28.16 -16.85 3.43
C ARG A 454 -29.40 -16.57 2.59
N GLU A 455 -30.36 -15.86 3.16
CA GLU A 455 -31.55 -15.40 2.46
C GLU A 455 -31.27 -14.22 1.53
N GLY A 456 -30.06 -13.69 1.49
CA GLY A 456 -29.67 -12.49 0.75
C GLY A 456 -30.20 -11.19 1.38
N ASN A 457 -30.74 -11.24 2.60
CA ASN A 457 -31.32 -10.10 3.29
C ASN A 457 -30.28 -9.30 4.07
N ILE A 458 -29.36 -8.68 3.33
CA ILE A 458 -28.28 -7.84 3.91
C ILE A 458 -28.84 -6.69 4.78
N PRO A 459 -29.91 -5.96 4.39
CA PRO A 459 -30.48 -4.90 5.22
C PRO A 459 -30.90 -5.40 6.62
N ARG A 460 -31.54 -6.57 6.69
CA ARG A 460 -31.99 -7.15 7.97
C ARG A 460 -30.79 -7.63 8.81
N ALA A 461 -29.78 -8.23 8.20
CA ALA A 461 -28.55 -8.60 8.89
C ALA A 461 -27.85 -7.37 9.51
N HIS A 462 -27.77 -6.25 8.76
CA HIS A 462 -27.24 -5.00 9.26
C HIS A 462 -28.08 -4.40 10.39
N GLU A 463 -29.42 -4.36 10.24
CA GLU A 463 -30.32 -3.87 11.26
C GLU A 463 -30.21 -4.68 12.57
N TYR A 464 -30.17 -6.00 12.47
CA TYR A 464 -29.93 -6.92 13.58
C TYR A 464 -28.61 -6.61 14.29
N TRP A 465 -27.51 -6.48 13.52
CA TRP A 465 -26.21 -6.17 14.10
C TRP A 465 -26.21 -4.84 14.86
N VAL A 466 -26.79 -3.79 14.27
CA VAL A 466 -26.81 -2.45 14.90
C VAL A 466 -27.74 -2.43 16.13
N LYS A 467 -29.00 -2.91 15.99
CA LYS A 467 -30.01 -2.73 17.02
C LYS A 467 -29.93 -3.78 18.15
N GLU A 468 -29.62 -5.02 17.81
CA GLU A 468 -29.69 -6.12 18.76
C GLU A 468 -28.32 -6.52 19.30
N LYS A 469 -27.25 -6.31 18.54
CA LYS A 469 -25.86 -6.56 18.97
C LYS A 469 -25.10 -5.32 19.39
N GLY A 470 -25.68 -4.12 19.27
CA GLY A 470 -25.02 -2.85 19.58
C GLY A 470 -23.86 -2.51 18.64
N GLY A 471 -23.93 -3.00 17.40
CA GLY A 471 -22.88 -2.81 16.41
C GLY A 471 -22.70 -1.33 16.02
N GLU A 472 -21.47 -0.90 15.88
CA GLU A 472 -21.09 0.45 15.45
C GLU A 472 -20.58 0.41 14.01
N SER A 473 -21.28 1.06 13.07
CA SER A 473 -20.82 1.17 11.68
C SER A 473 -19.59 2.08 11.57
N TYR A 474 -18.76 1.89 10.54
CA TYR A 474 -17.59 2.75 10.31
C TYR A 474 -17.97 4.24 10.15
N VAL A 475 -19.16 4.54 9.65
CA VAL A 475 -19.68 5.92 9.58
C VAL A 475 -20.00 6.44 10.98
N GLN A 476 -20.67 5.65 11.82
CA GLN A 476 -20.97 6.04 13.20
C GLN A 476 -19.67 6.22 14.01
N HIS A 477 -18.69 5.34 13.82
CA HIS A 477 -17.37 5.51 14.44
C HIS A 477 -16.73 6.85 14.03
N ALA A 478 -16.77 7.21 12.73
CA ALA A 478 -16.28 8.50 12.27
C ALA A 478 -17.03 9.68 12.87
N VAL A 479 -18.35 9.60 13.01
CA VAL A 479 -19.17 10.63 13.67
C VAL A 479 -18.75 10.80 15.14
N ASN A 480 -18.46 9.71 15.84
CA ASN A 480 -17.95 9.75 17.22
C ASN A 480 -16.55 10.39 17.29
N LEU A 481 -15.67 10.16 16.32
CA LEU A 481 -14.37 10.82 16.21
C LEU A 481 -14.51 12.32 15.94
N ILE A 482 -15.49 12.74 15.11
CA ILE A 482 -15.84 14.15 14.88
C ILE A 482 -16.33 14.80 16.17
N LYS A 483 -17.24 14.16 16.88
CA LYS A 483 -17.78 14.62 18.18
C LYS A 483 -16.68 14.79 19.22
N ALA A 484 -15.68 13.92 19.21
CA ALA A 484 -14.50 13.99 20.08
C ALA A 484 -13.48 15.08 19.65
N GLY A 485 -13.71 15.77 18.54
CA GLY A 485 -12.82 16.81 18.00
C GLY A 485 -11.48 16.26 17.50
N LEU A 486 -11.43 14.99 17.13
CA LEU A 486 -10.22 14.33 16.64
C LEU A 486 -10.05 14.45 15.13
N VAL A 487 -11.15 14.48 14.38
CA VAL A 487 -11.14 14.54 12.91
C VAL A 487 -12.04 15.67 12.40
N ASP A 488 -11.69 16.18 11.24
CA ASP A 488 -12.45 17.22 10.54
C ASP A 488 -13.69 16.60 9.86
N PRO A 489 -14.91 17.16 10.00
CA PRO A 489 -16.12 16.57 9.43
C PRO A 489 -16.10 16.49 7.90
N TYR A 490 -15.59 17.51 7.20
CA TYR A 490 -15.52 17.52 5.75
C TYR A 490 -14.49 16.50 5.25
N ILE A 491 -13.29 16.50 5.82
CA ILE A 491 -12.25 15.51 5.47
C ILE A 491 -12.72 14.09 5.81
N ALA A 492 -13.43 13.90 6.94
CA ALA A 492 -13.97 12.61 7.32
C ALA A 492 -14.96 12.10 6.26
N GLU A 493 -15.92 12.92 5.83
CA GLU A 493 -16.89 12.53 4.80
C GLU A 493 -16.21 12.18 3.47
N GLU A 494 -15.24 12.98 3.02
CA GLU A 494 -14.45 12.66 1.82
C GLU A 494 -13.72 11.31 1.96
N ARG A 495 -13.13 11.05 3.12
CA ARG A 495 -12.41 9.79 3.39
C ARG A 495 -13.33 8.59 3.51
N LEU A 496 -14.52 8.76 4.06
CA LEU A 496 -15.54 7.71 4.12
C LEU A 496 -16.08 7.37 2.73
N GLY A 497 -16.13 8.35 1.82
CA GLY A 497 -16.70 8.19 0.48
C GLY A 497 -18.23 8.00 0.48
N VAL A 498 -18.88 8.33 1.60
CA VAL A 498 -20.33 8.32 1.80
C VAL A 498 -20.72 9.46 2.73
N PRO A 499 -21.97 9.96 2.66
CA PRO A 499 -22.46 11.02 3.55
C PRO A 499 -22.41 10.60 5.04
N LEU A 500 -22.17 11.56 5.95
CA LEU A 500 -22.13 11.30 7.40
C LEU A 500 -23.44 10.71 7.95
N ASN A 501 -24.58 10.95 7.30
CA ASN A 501 -25.88 10.39 7.66
C ASN A 501 -26.24 9.11 6.87
N PHE A 502 -25.28 8.47 6.22
CA PHE A 502 -25.49 7.30 5.33
C PHE A 502 -26.27 6.15 6.01
N THR A 503 -25.94 5.84 7.27
CA THR A 503 -26.62 4.78 8.01
C THR A 503 -28.11 5.07 8.24
N GLN A 504 -28.47 6.35 8.49
CA GLN A 504 -29.86 6.77 8.66
C GLN A 504 -30.65 6.66 7.35
N VAL A 505 -30.05 7.04 6.22
CA VAL A 505 -30.67 6.93 4.89
C VAL A 505 -30.89 5.47 4.50
N PHE A 506 -29.92 4.61 4.78
CA PHE A 506 -30.02 3.18 4.49
C PHE A 506 -31.12 2.48 5.27
N MET A 507 -31.32 2.86 6.56
CA MET A 507 -32.40 2.32 7.39
C MET A 507 -33.79 2.82 6.99
N GLN A 508 -33.91 4.01 6.39
CA GLN A 508 -35.21 4.58 5.92
C GLN A 508 -35.62 4.02 4.55
N GLY A 509 -34.67 3.71 3.67
CA GLY A 509 -34.94 3.18 2.32
C GLY A 509 -35.52 1.75 2.29
N GLY A 510 -35.45 1.01 3.40
CA GLY A 510 -36.04 -0.32 3.53
C GLY A 510 -37.54 -0.33 3.90
N ARG A 511 -38.21 0.82 3.93
CA ARG A 511 -39.65 0.97 4.26
C ARG A 511 -40.54 1.37 3.06
N SER A 512 -40.05 1.21 1.83
CA SER A 512 -40.86 1.43 0.63
C SER A 512 -41.26 0.14 -0.03
#